data_ed6e759f2fe85319880c148d604b2106
#
_entry.id   ed6e759f2fe85319880c148d604b2106
#
_cell.length_a   1.000
_cell.length_b   1.000
_cell.length_c   1.000
_cell.angle_alpha   90.00
_cell.angle_beta   90.00
_cell.angle_gamma   90.00
#
_symmetry.space_group_name_H-M   'P 1'
#
loop_
_entity.id
_entity.type
_entity.pdbx_description
1 polymer ?
#
loop_
_entity_poly.entity_id
_entity_poly.type
_entity_poly.pdbx_seq_one_letter_code
_entity_poly.pdbx_strand_id
1 'polypeptide(L)'
;MQLAAHGGRRRRELQKLSARCHWIGIIGSTVGGGFLIHDLGRPLRFLYMLRVFRPTSPMNMGAWILAGAAPSAITTGLFINSRGLLGMVGEVSGYVSGLFGAALAGYTGVLVSNTVLPIWRPSRRWMPVLFVGSAAATAASILDLFSDEEAAHRVTQVFGAAGRLIEIAAAKRVEWLASEIPKVGEPFRQGPAATWWKAAGALTAASLVVSLLPSKSKKKRRLAGLLGAAGSLCLRFAVHYLSDASARDPKATIQQQRANE
;
A
#
# COMPACT_ATOMS: atom_id res chain seq x y z
N MET A 1 3.05 26.70 -33.13
CA MET A 1 4.34 26.22 -32.60
C MET A 1 4.37 26.05 -31.07
N GLN A 2 3.87 26.99 -30.27
CA GLN A 2 3.85 26.86 -28.80
C GLN A 2 3.00 25.70 -28.26
N LEU A 3 1.83 25.39 -28.82
CA LEU A 3 0.96 24.27 -28.41
C LEU A 3 1.62 22.90 -28.64
N ALA A 4 2.35 22.73 -29.75
CA ALA A 4 3.07 21.49 -30.03
C ALA A 4 4.27 21.28 -29.07
N ALA A 5 4.96 22.36 -28.70
CA ALA A 5 6.07 22.33 -27.76
C ALA A 5 5.56 21.96 -26.32
N HIS A 6 4.41 22.47 -25.91
CA HIS A 6 3.79 22.12 -24.62
C HIS A 6 3.34 20.65 -24.56
N GLY A 7 2.76 20.12 -25.65
CA GLY A 7 2.38 18.71 -25.75
C GLY A 7 3.58 17.74 -25.67
N GLY A 8 4.66 18.06 -26.35
CA GLY A 8 5.89 17.28 -26.32
C GLY A 8 6.58 17.27 -24.95
N ARG A 9 6.62 18.42 -24.25
CA ARG A 9 7.17 18.51 -22.91
C ARG A 9 6.36 17.68 -21.90
N ARG A 10 5.03 17.82 -21.90
CA ARG A 10 4.13 17.05 -21.04
C ARG A 10 4.27 15.54 -21.25
N ARG A 11 4.38 15.10 -22.50
CA ARG A 11 4.59 13.68 -22.82
C ARG A 11 5.89 13.13 -22.27
N ARG A 12 7.00 13.89 -22.36
CA ARG A 12 8.30 13.50 -21.79
C ARG A 12 8.26 13.43 -20.25
N GLU A 13 7.59 14.38 -19.60
CA GLU A 13 7.44 14.38 -18.14
C GLU A 13 6.64 13.16 -17.64
N LEU A 14 5.57 12.79 -18.34
CA LEU A 14 4.79 11.59 -18.03
C LEU A 14 5.56 10.29 -18.29
N GLN A 15 6.40 10.25 -19.33
CA GLN A 15 7.27 9.09 -19.59
C GLN A 15 8.29 8.90 -18.45
N LYS A 16 8.89 9.98 -17.92
CA LYS A 16 9.78 9.88 -16.77
C LYS A 16 9.05 9.42 -15.50
N LEU A 17 7.83 9.91 -15.29
CA LEU A 17 6.99 9.44 -14.18
C LEU A 17 6.72 7.94 -14.30
N SER A 18 6.29 7.49 -15.48
CA SER A 18 6.07 6.07 -15.75
C SER A 18 7.31 5.22 -15.46
N ALA A 19 8.48 5.64 -15.94
CA ALA A 19 9.74 4.93 -15.67
C ALA A 19 10.04 4.85 -14.16
N ARG A 20 9.83 5.93 -13.40
CA ARG A 20 10.02 5.91 -11.94
C ARG A 20 9.04 4.96 -11.25
N CYS A 21 7.76 4.98 -11.64
CA CYS A 21 6.77 4.04 -11.11
C CYS A 21 7.17 2.58 -11.36
N HIS A 22 7.69 2.27 -12.55
CA HIS A 22 8.18 0.93 -12.87
C HIS A 22 9.36 0.51 -12.00
N TRP A 23 10.36 1.38 -11.84
CA TRP A 23 11.51 1.08 -10.98
C TRP A 23 11.11 0.88 -9.51
N ILE A 24 10.23 1.72 -8.98
CA ILE A 24 9.70 1.58 -7.62
C ILE A 24 8.93 0.25 -7.50
N GLY A 25 8.12 -0.11 -8.51
CA GLY A 25 7.38 -1.36 -8.54
C GLY A 25 8.30 -2.59 -8.59
N ILE A 26 9.34 -2.56 -9.46
CA ILE A 26 10.34 -3.65 -9.56
C ILE A 26 11.08 -3.82 -8.24
N ILE A 27 11.64 -2.73 -7.70
CA ILE A 27 12.40 -2.78 -6.45
C ILE A 27 11.50 -3.25 -5.31
N GLY A 28 10.30 -2.67 -5.16
CA GLY A 28 9.38 -3.01 -4.11
C GLY A 28 8.91 -4.47 -4.15
N SER A 29 8.54 -4.98 -5.32
CA SER A 29 8.10 -6.37 -5.47
C SER A 29 9.25 -7.37 -5.30
N THR A 30 10.45 -7.05 -5.79
CA THR A 30 11.62 -7.91 -5.65
C THR A 30 12.11 -7.98 -4.21
N VAL A 31 12.24 -6.83 -3.55
CA VAL A 31 12.67 -6.76 -2.13
C VAL A 31 11.60 -7.39 -1.23
N GLY A 32 10.32 -7.05 -1.43
CA GLY A 32 9.22 -7.64 -0.66
C GLY A 32 9.11 -9.16 -0.86
N GLY A 33 9.26 -9.63 -2.09
CA GLY A 33 9.33 -11.06 -2.42
C GLY A 33 10.53 -11.76 -1.77
N GLY A 34 11.70 -11.11 -1.79
CA GLY A 34 12.89 -11.60 -1.11
C GLY A 34 12.71 -11.77 0.40
N PHE A 35 12.10 -10.79 1.07
CA PHE A 35 11.77 -10.90 2.49
C PHE A 35 10.76 -12.00 2.77
N LEU A 36 9.72 -12.15 1.93
CA LEU A 36 8.76 -13.25 2.07
C LEU A 36 9.44 -14.62 1.95
N ILE A 37 10.30 -14.78 0.95
CA ILE A 37 11.03 -16.05 0.75
C ILE A 37 11.98 -16.33 1.91
N HIS A 38 12.67 -15.31 2.41
CA HIS A 38 13.54 -15.40 3.57
C HIS A 38 12.77 -15.84 4.83
N ASP A 39 11.61 -15.27 5.06
CA ASP A 39 10.75 -15.53 6.23
C ASP A 39 10.18 -16.97 6.22
N LEU A 40 10.04 -17.59 5.04
CA LEU A 40 9.65 -18.99 4.94
C LEU A 40 10.73 -19.97 5.47
N GLY A 41 11.93 -19.53 5.70
CA GLY A 41 13.08 -20.30 6.17
C GLY A 41 13.64 -21.30 5.15
N ARG A 42 12.83 -21.80 4.22
CA ARG A 42 13.23 -22.68 3.09
C ARG A 42 12.65 -22.11 1.79
N PRO A 43 13.48 -21.59 0.86
CA PRO A 43 13.01 -20.96 -0.39
C PRO A 43 12.12 -21.87 -1.25
N LEU A 44 12.39 -23.17 -1.26
CA LEU A 44 11.59 -24.14 -2.01
C LEU A 44 10.14 -24.23 -1.57
N ARG A 45 9.81 -23.82 -0.32
CA ARG A 45 8.42 -23.77 0.15
C ARG A 45 7.59 -22.78 -0.65
N PHE A 46 8.18 -21.70 -1.14
CA PHE A 46 7.51 -20.74 -2.02
C PHE A 46 7.08 -21.44 -3.33
N LEU A 47 7.96 -22.22 -3.95
CA LEU A 47 7.64 -22.95 -5.18
C LEU A 47 6.57 -24.02 -4.94
N TYR A 48 6.58 -24.68 -3.78
CA TYR A 48 5.52 -25.63 -3.44
C TYR A 48 4.14 -24.96 -3.29
N MET A 49 4.08 -23.73 -2.81
CA MET A 49 2.82 -22.96 -2.76
C MET A 49 2.26 -22.65 -4.16
N LEU A 50 3.13 -22.50 -5.16
CA LEU A 50 2.72 -22.27 -6.56
C LEU A 50 2.31 -23.54 -7.29
N ARG A 51 2.58 -24.74 -6.74
CA ARG A 51 2.20 -26.01 -7.36
C ARG A 51 0.69 -26.27 -7.31
N VAL A 52 0.01 -25.76 -6.28
CA VAL A 52 -1.44 -25.98 -6.07
C VAL A 52 -2.12 -24.64 -5.91
N PHE A 53 -3.14 -24.35 -6.73
CA PHE A 53 -3.96 -23.17 -6.61
C PHE A 53 -5.10 -23.41 -5.61
N ARG A 54 -5.03 -22.70 -4.45
CA ARG A 54 -6.06 -22.78 -3.40
C ARG A 54 -6.61 -21.37 -3.10
N PRO A 55 -7.73 -20.97 -3.74
CA PRO A 55 -8.30 -19.64 -3.54
C PRO A 55 -8.83 -19.40 -2.12
N THR A 56 -9.08 -20.47 -1.35
CA THR A 56 -9.51 -20.39 0.05
C THR A 56 -8.37 -20.08 1.03
N SER A 57 -7.11 -20.22 0.60
CA SER A 57 -5.92 -19.93 1.43
C SER A 57 -5.38 -18.53 1.09
N PRO A 58 -5.46 -17.55 2.00
CA PRO A 58 -4.91 -16.21 1.76
C PRO A 58 -3.42 -16.25 1.42
N MET A 59 -2.63 -17.08 2.10
CA MET A 59 -1.18 -17.19 1.85
C MET A 59 -0.88 -17.72 0.44
N ASN A 60 -1.63 -18.73 -0.02
CA ASN A 60 -1.47 -19.27 -1.38
C ASN A 60 -1.84 -18.21 -2.44
N MET A 61 -2.94 -17.49 -2.24
CA MET A 61 -3.35 -16.39 -3.13
C MET A 61 -2.26 -15.31 -3.23
N GLY A 62 -1.65 -14.94 -2.10
CA GLY A 62 -0.55 -13.98 -2.11
C GLY A 62 0.69 -14.45 -2.87
N ALA A 63 1.03 -15.73 -2.77
CA ALA A 63 2.13 -16.30 -3.54
C ALA A 63 1.87 -16.20 -5.05
N TRP A 64 0.65 -16.50 -5.51
CA TRP A 64 0.25 -16.35 -6.91
C TRP A 64 0.23 -14.90 -7.38
N ILE A 65 -0.30 -13.97 -6.56
CA ILE A 65 -0.29 -12.54 -6.86
C ILE A 65 1.16 -12.04 -7.00
N LEU A 66 2.05 -12.42 -6.10
CA LEU A 66 3.46 -12.03 -6.16
C LEU A 66 4.16 -12.63 -7.38
N ALA A 67 3.89 -13.91 -7.69
CA ALA A 67 4.42 -14.58 -8.88
C ALA A 67 3.94 -13.95 -10.20
N GLY A 68 2.80 -13.27 -10.20
CA GLY A 68 2.34 -12.46 -11.33
C GLY A 68 2.94 -11.06 -11.33
N ALA A 69 3.02 -10.41 -10.17
CA ALA A 69 3.47 -9.01 -10.04
C ALA A 69 4.94 -8.82 -10.41
N ALA A 70 5.85 -9.62 -9.84
CA ALA A 70 7.28 -9.42 -10.01
C ALA A 70 7.76 -9.66 -11.46
N PRO A 71 7.44 -10.77 -12.13
CA PRO A 71 7.83 -10.98 -13.52
C PRO A 71 7.22 -9.96 -14.48
N SER A 72 5.94 -9.59 -14.31
CA SER A 72 5.30 -8.60 -15.17
C SER A 72 5.92 -7.22 -15.02
N ALA A 73 6.29 -6.81 -13.80
CA ALA A 73 7.01 -5.56 -13.56
C ALA A 73 8.39 -5.56 -14.22
N ILE A 74 9.15 -6.65 -14.10
CA ILE A 74 10.47 -6.81 -14.73
C ILE A 74 10.33 -6.77 -16.27
N THR A 75 9.40 -7.53 -16.85
CA THR A 75 9.14 -7.54 -18.28
C THR A 75 8.79 -6.16 -18.82
N THR A 76 7.97 -5.41 -18.09
CA THR A 76 7.65 -4.03 -18.41
C THR A 76 8.91 -3.16 -18.41
N GLY A 77 9.75 -3.25 -17.38
CA GLY A 77 10.99 -2.47 -17.28
C GLY A 77 11.95 -2.75 -18.43
N LEU A 78 12.02 -4.00 -18.89
CA LEU A 78 12.90 -4.40 -19.99
C LEU A 78 12.40 -3.93 -21.37
N PHE A 79 11.10 -3.97 -21.62
CA PHE A 79 10.56 -3.83 -22.97
C PHE A 79 9.74 -2.55 -23.21
N ILE A 80 9.41 -1.74 -22.21
CA ILE A 80 8.58 -0.54 -22.36
C ILE A 80 9.15 0.50 -23.34
N ASN A 81 10.45 0.53 -23.50
CA ASN A 81 11.13 1.43 -24.45
C ASN A 81 11.44 0.78 -25.81
N SER A 82 11.07 -0.48 -26.00
CA SER A 82 11.27 -1.21 -27.25
C SER A 82 10.24 -0.79 -28.29
N ARG A 83 10.50 -1.13 -29.57
CA ARG A 83 9.59 -0.86 -30.71
C ARG A 83 9.00 -2.16 -31.23
N GLY A 84 7.87 -2.06 -31.95
CA GLY A 84 7.20 -3.21 -32.54
C GLY A 84 6.62 -4.17 -31.50
N LEU A 85 6.70 -5.47 -31.75
CA LEU A 85 6.12 -6.52 -30.90
C LEU A 85 6.66 -6.49 -29.46
N LEU A 86 7.96 -6.25 -29.27
CA LEU A 86 8.56 -6.15 -27.93
C LEU A 86 8.02 -4.96 -27.14
N GLY A 87 7.75 -3.82 -27.82
CA GLY A 87 7.10 -2.67 -27.18
C GLY A 87 5.68 -3.00 -26.73
N MET A 88 4.92 -3.73 -27.55
CA MET A 88 3.57 -4.18 -27.19
C MET A 88 3.60 -5.15 -25.99
N VAL A 89 4.56 -6.07 -25.94
CA VAL A 89 4.77 -6.94 -24.78
C VAL A 89 5.05 -6.10 -23.50
N GLY A 90 5.89 -5.07 -23.62
CA GLY A 90 6.16 -4.14 -22.50
C GLY A 90 4.91 -3.42 -22.02
N GLU A 91 4.08 -2.91 -22.91
CA GLU A 91 2.83 -2.22 -22.56
C GLU A 91 1.82 -3.16 -21.90
N VAL A 92 1.55 -4.33 -22.47
CA VAL A 92 0.64 -5.32 -21.91
C VAL A 92 1.12 -5.77 -20.52
N SER A 93 2.42 -6.06 -20.38
CA SER A 93 3.02 -6.40 -19.09
C SER A 93 2.85 -5.27 -18.07
N GLY A 94 2.87 -4.00 -18.51
CA GLY A 94 2.62 -2.83 -17.67
C GLY A 94 1.21 -2.82 -17.07
N TYR A 95 0.19 -3.11 -17.87
CA TYR A 95 -1.18 -3.24 -17.37
C TYR A 95 -1.34 -4.42 -16.43
N VAL A 96 -0.76 -5.56 -16.75
CA VAL A 96 -0.75 -6.76 -15.91
C VAL A 96 -0.06 -6.47 -14.58
N SER A 97 1.11 -5.83 -14.60
CA SER A 97 1.84 -5.41 -13.40
C SER A 97 1.02 -4.46 -12.52
N GLY A 98 0.30 -3.51 -13.14
CA GLY A 98 -0.60 -2.61 -12.42
C GLY A 98 -1.74 -3.34 -11.71
N LEU A 99 -2.37 -4.30 -12.36
CA LEU A 99 -3.44 -5.12 -11.81
C LEU A 99 -2.95 -5.97 -10.63
N PHE A 100 -1.86 -6.72 -10.82
CA PHE A 100 -1.26 -7.52 -9.75
C PHE A 100 -0.69 -6.66 -8.62
N GLY A 101 -0.14 -5.47 -8.93
CA GLY A 101 0.32 -4.51 -7.92
C GLY A 101 -0.82 -4.00 -7.04
N ALA A 102 -2.00 -3.69 -7.62
CA ALA A 102 -3.19 -3.31 -6.87
C ALA A 102 -3.69 -4.46 -5.99
N ALA A 103 -3.71 -5.70 -6.52
CA ALA A 103 -4.05 -6.89 -5.76
C ALA A 103 -3.06 -7.12 -4.60
N LEU A 104 -1.76 -6.95 -4.83
CA LEU A 104 -0.72 -7.08 -3.80
C LEU A 104 -0.86 -6.02 -2.71
N ALA A 105 -1.24 -4.79 -3.06
CA ALA A 105 -1.50 -3.72 -2.10
C ALA A 105 -2.62 -4.08 -1.10
N GLY A 106 -3.71 -4.68 -1.59
CA GLY A 106 -4.83 -5.11 -0.75
C GLY A 106 -4.60 -6.43 -0.02
N TYR A 107 -3.78 -7.30 -0.59
CA TYR A 107 -3.53 -8.65 -0.08
C TYR A 107 -3.03 -8.68 1.36
N THR A 108 -2.12 -7.80 1.73
CA THR A 108 -1.61 -7.72 3.11
C THR A 108 -2.74 -7.43 4.10
N GLY A 109 -3.69 -6.57 3.74
CA GLY A 109 -4.90 -6.31 4.54
C GLY A 109 -5.78 -7.56 4.68
N VAL A 110 -5.93 -8.35 3.60
CA VAL A 110 -6.63 -9.63 3.64
C VAL A 110 -5.93 -10.62 4.55
N LEU A 111 -4.60 -10.71 4.47
CA LEU A 111 -3.80 -11.61 5.31
C LEU A 111 -3.98 -11.28 6.80
N VAL A 112 -3.78 -10.01 7.17
CA VAL A 112 -3.91 -9.55 8.56
C VAL A 112 -5.34 -9.78 9.09
N SER A 113 -6.35 -9.51 8.28
CA SER A 113 -7.76 -9.65 8.70
C SER A 113 -8.26 -11.09 8.77
N ASN A 114 -7.56 -12.04 8.14
CA ASN A 114 -7.87 -13.47 8.25
C ASN A 114 -7.11 -14.18 9.37
N THR A 115 -6.38 -13.44 10.20
CA THR A 115 -5.80 -13.97 11.43
C THR A 115 -6.87 -14.22 12.50
N VAL A 116 -6.56 -15.05 13.49
CA VAL A 116 -7.44 -15.36 14.62
C VAL A 116 -7.60 -14.16 15.60
N LEU A 117 -6.87 -13.07 15.35
CA LEU A 117 -6.80 -11.92 16.24
C LEU A 117 -8.16 -11.19 16.35
N PRO A 118 -8.71 -11.01 17.56
CA PRO A 118 -10.00 -10.37 17.80
C PRO A 118 -10.10 -8.98 17.21
N ILE A 119 -9.01 -8.20 17.26
CA ILE A 119 -8.98 -6.80 16.87
C ILE A 119 -9.31 -6.56 15.38
N TRP A 120 -8.96 -7.51 14.49
CA TRP A 120 -9.17 -7.36 13.05
C TRP A 120 -10.45 -7.99 12.52
N ARG A 121 -11.08 -8.85 13.30
CA ARG A 121 -12.27 -9.62 12.87
C ARG A 121 -13.47 -8.73 12.53
N PRO A 122 -13.83 -7.70 13.32
CA PRO A 122 -14.94 -6.79 12.98
C PRO A 122 -14.65 -5.96 11.73
N SER A 123 -13.38 -5.64 11.48
CA SER A 123 -12.94 -4.77 10.39
C SER A 123 -12.44 -5.52 9.15
N ARG A 124 -12.69 -6.83 9.04
CA ARG A 124 -12.18 -7.71 7.98
C ARG A 124 -12.35 -7.15 6.56
N ARG A 125 -13.49 -6.51 6.28
CA ARG A 125 -13.78 -5.92 4.96
C ARG A 125 -13.05 -4.60 4.71
N TRP A 126 -12.68 -3.87 5.77
CA TRP A 126 -12.06 -2.55 5.68
C TRP A 126 -10.54 -2.59 5.70
N MET A 127 -9.94 -3.66 6.22
CA MET A 127 -8.48 -3.81 6.24
C MET A 127 -7.86 -3.80 4.83
N PRO A 128 -8.38 -4.52 3.83
CA PRO A 128 -7.86 -4.42 2.46
C PRO A 128 -7.95 -3.00 1.90
N VAL A 129 -9.06 -2.28 2.17
CA VAL A 129 -9.28 -0.90 1.73
C VAL A 129 -8.26 0.04 2.38
N LEU A 130 -8.01 -0.12 3.69
CA LEU A 130 -6.99 0.61 4.42
C LEU A 130 -5.60 0.42 3.80
N PHE A 131 -5.24 -0.81 3.49
CA PHE A 131 -3.93 -1.14 2.92
C PHE A 131 -3.76 -0.64 1.48
N VAL A 132 -4.80 -0.71 0.64
CA VAL A 132 -4.79 -0.12 -0.71
C VAL A 132 -4.64 1.40 -0.63
N GLY A 133 -5.40 2.08 0.23
CA GLY A 133 -5.30 3.52 0.45
C GLY A 133 -3.89 3.92 0.91
N SER A 134 -3.35 3.19 1.89
CA SER A 134 -2.01 3.41 2.41
C SER A 134 -0.93 3.16 1.35
N ALA A 135 -1.06 2.13 0.52
CA ALA A 135 -0.11 1.85 -0.56
C ALA A 135 -0.13 2.98 -1.61
N ALA A 136 -1.31 3.46 -2.01
CA ALA A 136 -1.45 4.59 -2.92
C ALA A 136 -0.86 5.87 -2.33
N ALA A 137 -1.13 6.16 -1.05
CA ALA A 137 -0.56 7.31 -0.33
C ALA A 137 0.97 7.23 -0.26
N THR A 138 1.52 6.04 0.03
CA THR A 138 2.96 5.79 0.10
C THR A 138 3.63 5.96 -1.26
N ALA A 139 3.06 5.37 -2.30
CA ALA A 139 3.59 5.48 -3.67
C ALA A 139 3.65 6.95 -4.12
N ALA A 140 2.57 7.71 -3.90
CA ALA A 140 2.55 9.14 -4.19
C ALA A 140 3.57 9.90 -3.35
N SER A 141 3.73 9.56 -2.07
CA SER A 141 4.69 10.20 -1.17
C SER A 141 6.13 9.97 -1.62
N ILE A 142 6.48 8.76 -2.05
CA ILE A 142 7.79 8.44 -2.62
C ILE A 142 8.01 9.22 -3.92
N LEU A 143 7.02 9.27 -4.80
CA LEU A 143 7.11 10.02 -6.05
C LEU A 143 7.28 11.53 -5.80
N ASP A 144 6.61 12.11 -4.81
CA ASP A 144 6.74 13.52 -4.42
C ASP A 144 8.16 13.87 -3.92
N LEU A 145 8.92 12.89 -3.39
CA LEU A 145 10.31 13.10 -2.98
C LEU A 145 11.27 13.20 -4.18
N PHE A 146 10.99 12.46 -5.27
CA PHE A 146 11.90 12.31 -6.40
C PHE A 146 11.45 13.02 -7.67
N SER A 147 10.19 13.51 -7.76
CA SER A 147 9.65 14.15 -8.96
C SER A 147 9.71 15.65 -8.87
N ASP A 148 10.40 16.26 -9.83
CA ASP A 148 10.48 17.72 -9.97
C ASP A 148 9.56 18.28 -11.06
N GLU A 149 8.98 17.43 -11.91
CA GLU A 149 8.18 17.81 -13.07
C GLU A 149 6.74 18.20 -12.68
N GLU A 150 6.22 19.27 -13.28
CA GLU A 150 4.91 19.85 -12.91
C GLU A 150 3.73 19.00 -13.38
N ALA A 151 3.79 18.41 -14.58
CA ALA A 151 2.75 17.53 -15.09
C ALA A 151 2.66 16.21 -14.32
N ALA A 152 3.81 15.64 -13.95
CA ALA A 152 3.89 14.47 -13.10
C ALA A 152 3.30 14.75 -11.71
N HIS A 153 3.60 15.92 -11.14
CA HIS A 153 3.10 16.30 -9.82
C HIS A 153 1.57 16.36 -9.74
N ARG A 154 0.88 16.87 -10.77
CA ARG A 154 -0.59 16.91 -10.75
C ARG A 154 -1.20 15.50 -10.66
N VAL A 155 -0.66 14.54 -11.41
CA VAL A 155 -1.11 13.14 -11.37
C VAL A 155 -0.84 12.55 -9.98
N THR A 156 0.37 12.71 -9.47
CA THR A 156 0.78 12.20 -8.15
C THR A 156 -0.03 12.83 -7.02
N GLN A 157 -0.35 14.13 -7.13
CA GLN A 157 -1.14 14.86 -6.14
C GLN A 157 -2.57 14.31 -6.05
N VAL A 158 -3.25 14.14 -7.19
CA VAL A 158 -4.63 13.62 -7.21
C VAL A 158 -4.66 12.18 -6.70
N PHE A 159 -3.77 11.33 -7.20
CA PHE A 159 -3.65 9.94 -6.79
C PHE A 159 -3.31 9.82 -5.30
N GLY A 160 -2.35 10.61 -4.83
CA GLY A 160 -1.94 10.61 -3.42
C GLY A 160 -3.00 11.18 -2.49
N ALA A 161 -3.73 12.22 -2.89
CA ALA A 161 -4.84 12.77 -2.11
C ALA A 161 -5.96 11.73 -1.96
N ALA A 162 -6.33 11.06 -3.06
CA ALA A 162 -7.31 9.97 -3.02
C ALA A 162 -6.85 8.83 -2.08
N GLY A 163 -5.59 8.39 -2.20
CA GLY A 163 -5.01 7.36 -1.33
C GLY A 163 -5.06 7.74 0.15
N ARG A 164 -4.66 8.97 0.50
CA ARG A 164 -4.68 9.48 1.88
C ARG A 164 -6.11 9.60 2.43
N LEU A 165 -7.07 10.06 1.63
CA LEU A 165 -8.47 10.12 2.03
C LEU A 165 -9.04 8.73 2.30
N ILE A 166 -8.79 7.76 1.41
CA ILE A 166 -9.21 6.38 1.59
C ILE A 166 -8.56 5.78 2.85
N GLU A 167 -7.26 6.01 3.07
CA GLU A 167 -6.54 5.55 4.25
C GLU A 167 -7.18 6.10 5.53
N ILE A 168 -7.41 7.41 5.60
CA ILE A 168 -8.01 8.07 6.78
C ILE A 168 -9.42 7.54 7.03
N ALA A 169 -10.26 7.47 5.99
CA ALA A 169 -11.63 6.99 6.12
C ALA A 169 -11.70 5.52 6.56
N ALA A 170 -10.88 4.67 5.95
CA ALA A 170 -10.80 3.26 6.31
C ALA A 170 -10.23 3.06 7.72
N ALA A 171 -9.20 3.82 8.12
CA ALA A 171 -8.65 3.78 9.47
C ALA A 171 -9.69 4.15 10.53
N LYS A 172 -10.45 5.21 10.30
CA LYS A 172 -11.55 5.61 11.18
C LYS A 172 -12.63 4.54 11.28
N ARG A 173 -12.96 3.90 10.15
CA ARG A 173 -13.95 2.83 10.14
C ARG A 173 -13.45 1.59 10.88
N VAL A 174 -12.18 1.22 10.72
CA VAL A 174 -11.54 0.12 11.45
C VAL A 174 -11.58 0.38 12.96
N GLU A 175 -11.16 1.58 13.40
CA GLU A 175 -11.17 1.99 14.81
C GLU A 175 -12.58 1.98 15.38
N TRP A 176 -13.58 2.48 14.64
CA TRP A 176 -14.97 2.50 15.06
C TRP A 176 -15.52 1.10 15.27
N LEU A 177 -15.34 0.19 14.28
CA LEU A 177 -15.79 -1.21 14.37
C LEU A 177 -15.13 -1.98 15.54
N ALA A 178 -13.82 -1.74 15.76
CA ALA A 178 -13.14 -2.35 16.91
C ALA A 178 -13.66 -1.81 18.25
N SER A 179 -14.08 -0.54 18.28
CA SER A 179 -14.57 0.13 19.48
C SER A 179 -15.97 -0.30 19.92
N GLU A 180 -16.72 -1.00 19.08
CA GLU A 180 -18.02 -1.60 19.43
C GLU A 180 -17.87 -2.64 20.56
N ILE A 181 -16.70 -3.27 20.66
CA ILE A 181 -16.39 -4.22 21.74
C ILE A 181 -15.32 -3.57 22.64
N PRO A 182 -15.64 -3.23 23.90
CA PRO A 182 -14.78 -2.40 24.77
C PRO A 182 -13.33 -2.91 24.88
N LYS A 183 -13.11 -4.21 25.09
CA LYS A 183 -11.77 -4.81 25.21
C LYS A 183 -11.03 -4.88 23.87
N VAL A 184 -11.73 -5.03 22.76
CA VAL A 184 -11.14 -5.06 21.42
C VAL A 184 -10.70 -3.65 20.99
N GLY A 185 -11.44 -2.62 21.41
CA GLY A 185 -11.12 -1.21 21.12
C GLY A 185 -10.09 -0.57 22.03
N GLU A 186 -9.80 -1.17 23.20
CA GLU A 186 -8.88 -0.60 24.19
C GLU A 186 -7.48 -0.29 23.64
N PRO A 187 -6.81 -1.17 22.83
CA PRO A 187 -5.48 -0.92 22.29
C PRO A 187 -5.40 0.28 21.34
N PHE A 188 -6.52 0.72 20.73
CA PHE A 188 -6.56 1.94 19.91
C PHE A 188 -6.54 3.23 20.74
N ARG A 189 -6.92 3.15 22.01
CA ARG A 189 -7.06 4.30 22.90
C ARG A 189 -5.85 4.48 23.83
N GLN A 190 -5.26 3.37 24.28
CA GLN A 190 -4.22 3.36 25.32
C GLN A 190 -3.02 2.50 24.91
N GLY A 191 -1.85 2.83 25.48
CA GLY A 191 -0.61 2.10 25.25
C GLY A 191 0.18 2.49 24.01
N PRO A 192 1.30 1.80 23.75
CA PRO A 192 2.21 2.10 22.63
C PRO A 192 1.53 1.96 21.27
N ALA A 193 0.62 0.99 21.11
CA ALA A 193 -0.12 0.77 19.89
C ALA A 193 -0.98 1.99 19.52
N ALA A 194 -1.67 2.59 20.50
CA ALA A 194 -2.46 3.80 20.32
C ALA A 194 -1.61 5.00 19.87
N THR A 195 -0.39 5.12 20.37
CA THR A 195 0.53 6.20 19.98
C THR A 195 0.90 6.10 18.50
N TRP A 196 1.28 4.91 18.04
CA TRP A 196 1.59 4.66 16.64
C TRP A 196 0.38 4.87 15.72
N TRP A 197 -0.81 4.43 16.15
CA TRP A 197 -2.05 4.62 15.39
C TRP A 197 -2.41 6.09 15.24
N LYS A 198 -2.38 6.86 16.32
CA LYS A 198 -2.65 8.31 16.31
C LYS A 198 -1.59 9.07 15.50
N ALA A 199 -0.31 8.70 15.63
CA ALA A 199 0.77 9.28 14.86
C ALA A 199 0.59 9.03 13.36
N ALA A 200 0.23 7.81 12.94
CA ALA A 200 -0.07 7.48 11.56
C ALA A 200 -1.18 8.38 11.00
N GLY A 201 -2.32 8.47 11.68
CA GLY A 201 -3.43 9.31 11.28
C GLY A 201 -3.07 10.80 11.19
N ALA A 202 -2.35 11.32 12.18
CA ALA A 202 -1.93 12.72 12.21
C ALA A 202 -0.95 13.06 11.08
N LEU A 203 0.05 12.20 10.82
CA LEU A 203 1.03 12.40 9.76
C LEU A 203 0.40 12.28 8.36
N THR A 204 -0.51 11.32 8.15
CA THR A 204 -1.24 11.18 6.88
C THR A 204 -2.15 12.38 6.64
N ALA A 205 -2.86 12.87 7.67
CA ALA A 205 -3.69 14.07 7.58
C ALA A 205 -2.84 15.31 7.31
N ALA A 206 -1.73 15.51 8.01
CA ALA A 206 -0.79 16.61 7.77
C ALA A 206 -0.22 16.54 6.34
N SER A 207 0.16 15.37 5.85
CA SER A 207 0.60 15.16 4.48
C SER A 207 -0.47 15.56 3.46
N LEU A 208 -1.73 15.19 3.70
CA LEU A 208 -2.86 15.56 2.85
C LEU A 208 -3.04 17.08 2.81
N VAL A 209 -3.11 17.74 3.97
CA VAL A 209 -3.26 19.20 4.07
C VAL A 209 -2.12 19.90 3.36
N VAL A 210 -0.86 19.55 3.65
CA VAL A 210 0.31 20.14 3.00
C VAL A 210 0.28 19.91 1.48
N SER A 211 -0.16 18.76 1.00
CA SER A 211 -0.23 18.48 -0.44
C SER A 211 -1.28 19.31 -1.17
N LEU A 212 -2.40 19.64 -0.50
CA LEU A 212 -3.52 20.41 -1.07
C LEU A 212 -3.31 21.92 -1.04
N LEU A 213 -2.43 22.44 -0.19
CA LEU A 213 -2.16 23.88 -0.14
C LEU A 213 -1.63 24.38 -1.51
N PRO A 214 -2.14 25.50 -2.03
CA PRO A 214 -1.69 26.04 -3.31
C PRO A 214 -0.26 26.58 -3.20
N SER A 215 0.71 25.87 -3.72
CA SER A 215 2.11 26.32 -3.78
C SER A 215 2.92 25.48 -4.76
N LYS A 216 3.73 26.11 -5.57
CA LYS A 216 4.65 25.45 -6.52
C LYS A 216 6.02 25.09 -5.89
N SER A 217 6.16 25.21 -4.57
CA SER A 217 7.43 24.99 -3.88
C SER A 217 7.83 23.52 -3.84
N LYS A 218 9.04 23.21 -4.31
CA LYS A 218 9.63 21.86 -4.21
C LYS A 218 9.81 21.40 -2.75
N LYS A 219 10.15 22.34 -1.85
CA LYS A 219 10.30 22.04 -0.41
C LYS A 219 8.99 21.53 0.19
N LYS A 220 7.86 22.15 -0.19
CA LYS A 220 6.54 21.74 0.27
C LYS A 220 6.18 20.34 -0.22
N ARG A 221 6.43 20.02 -1.50
CA ARG A 221 6.19 18.67 -2.04
C ARG A 221 6.98 17.60 -1.30
N ARG A 222 8.27 17.85 -1.09
CA ARG A 222 9.13 16.95 -0.30
C ARG A 222 8.65 16.80 1.12
N LEU A 223 8.19 17.88 1.76
CA LEU A 223 7.61 17.81 3.10
C LEU A 223 6.34 16.94 3.13
N ALA A 224 5.42 17.14 2.17
CA ALA A 224 4.22 16.30 2.05
C ALA A 224 4.59 14.82 1.83
N GLY A 225 5.59 14.56 0.97
CA GLY A 225 6.12 13.22 0.74
C GLY A 225 6.73 12.59 2.00
N LEU A 226 7.56 13.32 2.75
CA LEU A 226 8.15 12.84 4.00
C LEU A 226 7.08 12.53 5.05
N LEU A 227 6.11 13.44 5.24
CA LEU A 227 5.01 13.23 6.18
C LEU A 227 4.17 12.00 5.81
N GLY A 228 3.85 11.83 4.52
CA GLY A 228 3.07 10.69 4.06
C GLY A 228 3.83 9.36 4.19
N ALA A 229 5.11 9.33 3.85
CA ALA A 229 5.95 8.14 4.03
C ALA A 229 6.10 7.76 5.52
N ALA A 230 6.33 8.75 6.37
CA ALA A 230 6.40 8.54 7.82
C ALA A 230 5.05 8.06 8.39
N GLY A 231 3.93 8.63 7.92
CA GLY A 231 2.59 8.21 8.31
C GLY A 231 2.31 6.73 7.97
N SER A 232 2.65 6.34 6.74
CA SER A 232 2.52 4.94 6.31
C SER A 232 3.40 3.98 7.10
N LEU A 233 4.62 4.39 7.45
CA LEU A 233 5.51 3.59 8.30
C LEU A 233 4.91 3.44 9.70
N CYS A 234 4.43 4.53 10.30
CA CYS A 234 3.74 4.50 11.59
C CYS A 234 2.51 3.58 11.56
N LEU A 235 1.74 3.57 10.45
CA LEU A 235 0.61 2.66 10.29
C LEU A 235 1.04 1.18 10.33
N ARG A 236 2.16 0.82 9.70
CA ARG A 236 2.68 -0.57 9.74
C ARG A 236 3.07 -0.98 11.15
N PHE A 237 3.77 -0.11 11.88
CA PHE A 237 4.08 -0.35 13.29
C PHE A 237 2.81 -0.40 14.15
N ALA A 238 1.84 0.48 13.91
CA ALA A 238 0.56 0.47 14.62
C ALA A 238 -0.16 -0.87 14.46
N VAL A 239 -0.28 -1.38 13.21
CA VAL A 239 -0.90 -2.68 12.94
C VAL A 239 -0.17 -3.80 13.66
N HIS A 240 1.18 -3.77 13.67
CA HIS A 240 1.98 -4.77 14.39
C HIS A 240 1.73 -4.74 15.89
N TYR A 241 1.85 -3.58 16.55
CA TYR A 241 1.66 -3.44 17.99
C TYR A 241 0.20 -3.69 18.43
N LEU A 242 -0.79 -3.30 17.59
CA LEU A 242 -2.20 -3.62 17.85
C LEU A 242 -2.44 -5.13 17.77
N SER A 243 -1.81 -5.82 16.83
CA SER A 243 -1.88 -7.28 16.72
C SER A 243 -1.27 -7.97 17.94
N ASP A 244 -0.09 -7.53 18.38
CA ASP A 244 0.59 -8.06 19.56
C ASP A 244 -0.21 -7.82 20.84
N ALA A 245 -0.72 -6.61 21.05
CA ALA A 245 -1.56 -6.27 22.18
C ALA A 245 -2.84 -7.14 22.24
N SER A 246 -3.48 -7.35 21.06
CA SER A 246 -4.68 -8.20 20.98
C SER A 246 -4.37 -9.69 21.20
N ALA A 247 -3.20 -10.16 20.80
CA ALA A 247 -2.77 -11.54 20.99
C ALA A 247 -2.51 -11.87 22.49
N ARG A 248 -2.07 -10.88 23.25
CA ARG A 248 -1.75 -11.03 24.69
C ARG A 248 -2.96 -10.91 25.61
N ASP A 249 -4.13 -10.46 25.11
CA ASP A 249 -5.34 -10.31 25.95
C ASP A 249 -6.38 -11.41 25.64
N PRO A 250 -6.45 -12.48 26.47
CA PRO A 250 -7.45 -13.55 26.29
C PRO A 250 -8.88 -13.06 26.52
N LYS A 251 -9.08 -11.99 27.31
CA LYS A 251 -10.42 -11.43 27.57
C LYS A 251 -11.03 -10.80 26.34
N ALA A 252 -10.21 -10.20 25.45
CA ALA A 252 -10.67 -9.67 24.17
C ALA A 252 -11.26 -10.78 23.29
N THR A 253 -10.65 -11.97 23.26
CA THR A 253 -11.13 -13.13 22.52
C THR A 253 -12.50 -13.62 23.03
N ILE A 254 -12.63 -13.74 24.36
CA ILE A 254 -13.88 -14.21 24.98
C ILE A 254 -15.03 -13.21 24.74
N GLN A 255 -14.78 -11.91 24.92
CA GLN A 255 -15.82 -10.89 24.67
C GLN A 255 -16.26 -10.85 23.22
N GLN A 256 -15.34 -11.03 22.27
CA GLN A 256 -15.67 -11.07 20.86
C GLN A 256 -16.52 -12.32 20.49
N GLN A 257 -16.23 -13.47 21.10
CA GLN A 257 -17.02 -14.68 20.87
C GLN A 257 -18.46 -14.47 21.34
N ARG A 258 -18.65 -13.93 22.55
CA ARG A 258 -19.97 -13.62 23.11
C ARG A 258 -20.75 -12.57 22.30
N ALA A 259 -20.07 -11.63 21.66
CA ALA A 259 -20.73 -10.62 20.82
C ALA A 259 -21.20 -11.19 19.46
N ASN A 260 -20.77 -12.38 19.09
CA ASN A 260 -21.16 -13.06 17.85
C ASN A 260 -22.21 -14.18 18.07
N GLU A 261 -22.57 -14.46 19.34
CA GLU A 261 -23.71 -15.30 19.75
C GLU A 261 -25.00 -14.45 19.84
#